data_d9834b6510b0e3dc012d65be08dd87a1
#
_entry.id   d9834b6510b0e3dc012d65be08dd87a1
#
_cell.length_a   1.000
_cell.length_b   1.000
_cell.length_c   1.000
_cell.angle_alpha   90.00
_cell.angle_beta   90.00
_cell.angle_gamma   90.00
#
_symmetry.space_group_name_H-M   'P 1'
#
loop_
_entity.id
_entity.type
_entity.pdbx_description
1 polymer ?
#
loop_
_entity_poly.entity_id
_entity_poly.type
_entity_poly.pdbx_seq_one_letter_code
_entity_poly.pdbx_strand_id
1 'polypeptide(L)'
;MLDIPHAINHVPISASLGLKKYMKFKPNTLETVHEPKRILGKQGEKLIKHFESCELEAYWDTIGKVWTIGFGNTFYEAGSPVKKGDIITQERADELFWNIVKMFSVGVEEEVQGLDLSQNELDPLISFAYNVGLDAFKDSTLLEVIKNDKHNYSKIEYQWLRWRYSKGKFVQGLLNRRKAAYHLYRFGDQCYQHNIQ
;
A
#
# COMPACT_ATOMS: atom_id res chain seq x y z
N MET A 1 -14.48 1.07 -32.64
CA MET A 1 -14.01 0.00 -31.71
C MET A 1 -12.52 0.18 -31.61
N LEU A 2 -12.04 0.92 -30.64
CA LEU A 2 -10.60 1.16 -30.46
C LEU A 2 -10.16 0.24 -29.31
N ASP A 3 -9.30 -0.71 -29.67
CA ASP A 3 -8.63 -1.58 -28.71
C ASP A 3 -7.81 -0.75 -27.74
N ILE A 4 -8.19 -0.77 -26.48
CA ILE A 4 -7.39 -0.25 -25.38
C ILE A 4 -6.34 -1.33 -25.07
N PRO A 5 -5.04 -1.06 -25.22
CA PRO A 5 -4.04 -2.05 -24.85
C PRO A 5 -4.03 -2.19 -23.32
N HIS A 6 -4.52 -3.30 -22.82
CA HIS A 6 -4.32 -3.78 -21.47
C HIS A 6 -2.85 -4.19 -21.26
N ALA A 7 -1.99 -3.21 -21.06
CA ALA A 7 -0.63 -3.45 -20.58
C ALA A 7 -0.22 -2.30 -19.66
N ILE A 8 -0.92 -2.14 -18.57
CA ILE A 8 -0.31 -1.53 -17.40
C ILE A 8 0.70 -2.56 -16.92
N ASN A 9 2.00 -2.25 -17.09
CA ASN A 9 3.08 -3.07 -16.54
C ASN A 9 2.89 -3.16 -15.02
N HIS A 10 2.10 -4.15 -14.61
CA HIS A 10 1.97 -4.55 -13.23
C HIS A 10 3.34 -5.05 -12.79
N VAL A 11 4.02 -4.25 -12.00
CA VAL A 11 4.99 -4.78 -11.05
C VAL A 11 4.15 -5.04 -9.81
N PRO A 12 3.70 -6.27 -9.55
CA PRO A 12 3.14 -6.64 -8.28
C PRO A 12 4.27 -6.49 -7.29
N ILE A 13 4.30 -5.36 -6.63
CA ILE A 13 5.29 -5.12 -5.60
C ILE A 13 4.79 -5.91 -4.43
N SER A 14 5.48 -7.00 -4.21
CA SER A 14 5.17 -7.99 -3.20
C SER A 14 4.96 -7.32 -1.83
N ALA A 15 3.72 -6.95 -1.52
CA ALA A 15 3.25 -6.86 -0.14
C ALA A 15 3.66 -8.13 0.64
N SER A 16 3.99 -9.21 -0.07
CA SER A 16 4.43 -10.50 0.43
C SER A 16 5.71 -10.47 1.28
N LEU A 17 6.65 -9.56 1.05
CA LEU A 17 7.87 -9.48 1.86
C LEU A 17 7.63 -8.83 3.22
N GLY A 18 6.77 -7.80 3.29
CA GLY A 18 6.36 -7.17 4.54
C GLY A 18 5.42 -8.05 5.37
N LEU A 19 4.48 -8.72 4.71
CA LEU A 19 3.48 -9.59 5.36
C LEU A 19 4.08 -10.83 6.04
N LYS A 20 5.13 -11.44 5.50
CA LYS A 20 5.76 -12.64 6.11
C LYS A 20 6.26 -12.43 7.54
N LYS A 21 6.65 -11.23 7.91
CA LYS A 21 7.14 -10.91 9.25
C LYS A 21 5.98 -10.64 10.22
N TYR A 22 4.91 -10.01 9.74
CA TYR A 22 3.72 -9.72 10.56
C TYR A 22 2.81 -10.92 10.75
N MET A 23 2.78 -11.88 9.83
CA MET A 23 2.01 -13.13 9.98
C MET A 23 2.65 -14.17 10.93
N LYS A 24 3.81 -13.91 11.51
CA LYS A 24 4.33 -14.68 12.67
C LYS A 24 3.61 -14.33 13.99
N PHE A 25 2.60 -13.48 13.93
CA PHE A 25 1.70 -13.25 15.07
C PHE A 25 0.91 -14.53 15.35
N LYS A 26 1.28 -15.21 16.41
CA LYS A 26 0.56 -16.40 16.91
C LYS A 26 -0.86 -15.97 17.31
N PRO A 27 -1.92 -16.68 16.88
CA PRO A 27 -3.30 -16.32 17.22
C PRO A 27 -3.67 -16.53 18.70
N ASN A 28 -2.72 -16.73 19.60
CA ASN A 28 -2.97 -17.10 21.01
C ASN A 28 -2.33 -16.21 22.06
N THR A 29 -1.85 -15.03 21.73
CA THR A 29 -1.60 -14.01 22.75
C THR A 29 -2.73 -12.99 22.69
N LEU A 30 -3.55 -12.94 23.73
CA LEU A 30 -4.48 -11.87 24.08
C LEU A 30 -3.70 -10.56 24.40
N GLU A 31 -2.73 -10.20 23.58
CA GLU A 31 -2.23 -8.85 23.57
C GLU A 31 -3.28 -8.02 22.84
N THR A 32 -3.83 -7.07 23.55
CA THR A 32 -4.81 -6.10 23.06
C THR A 32 -4.33 -5.56 21.72
N VAL A 33 -4.94 -6.05 20.63
CA VAL A 33 -4.74 -5.44 19.32
C VAL A 33 -5.21 -4.00 19.47
N HIS A 34 -4.29 -3.06 19.53
CA HIS A 34 -4.64 -1.65 19.52
C HIS A 34 -5.39 -1.39 18.21
N GLU A 35 -6.68 -1.13 18.36
CA GLU A 35 -7.45 -0.64 17.22
C GLU A 35 -6.83 0.70 16.81
N PRO A 36 -6.51 0.89 15.52
CA PRO A 36 -5.95 2.15 15.06
C PRO A 36 -6.96 3.26 15.36
N LYS A 37 -6.48 4.39 15.87
CA LYS A 37 -7.32 5.57 16.06
C LYS A 37 -7.91 6.06 14.75
N ARG A 38 -7.15 5.89 13.67
CA ARG A 38 -7.53 6.24 12.30
C ARG A 38 -7.11 5.10 11.36
N ILE A 39 -8.00 4.75 10.46
CA ILE A 39 -7.73 3.83 9.36
C ILE A 39 -7.65 4.61 8.05
N LEU A 40 -7.26 3.92 6.99
CA LEU A 40 -7.26 4.45 5.63
C LEU A 40 -8.61 5.06 5.28
N GLY A 41 -8.61 6.31 4.84
CA GLY A 41 -9.79 7.01 4.36
C GLY A 41 -10.13 6.66 2.90
N LYS A 42 -11.26 7.21 2.41
CA LYS A 42 -11.76 6.96 1.05
C LYS A 42 -10.75 7.33 -0.06
N GLN A 43 -9.94 8.37 0.16
CA GLN A 43 -8.96 8.80 -0.85
C GLN A 43 -7.76 7.85 -0.89
N GLY A 44 -7.32 7.39 0.25
CA GLY A 44 -6.29 6.36 0.34
C GLY A 44 -6.75 5.03 -0.25
N GLU A 45 -8.01 4.62 -0.03
CA GLU A 45 -8.59 3.44 -0.65
C GLU A 45 -8.57 3.54 -2.18
N LYS A 46 -9.06 4.65 -2.74
CA LYS A 46 -9.02 4.91 -4.18
C LYS A 46 -7.59 4.88 -4.71
N LEU A 47 -6.65 5.51 -3.98
CA LEU A 47 -5.23 5.54 -4.36
C LEU A 47 -4.65 4.13 -4.42
N ILE A 48 -4.88 3.28 -3.41
CA ILE A 48 -4.35 1.91 -3.41
C ILE A 48 -5.00 1.11 -4.52
N LYS A 49 -6.34 1.05 -4.59
CA LYS A 49 -7.08 0.26 -5.57
C LYS A 49 -6.83 0.68 -7.02
N HIS A 50 -6.48 1.95 -7.26
CA HIS A 50 -6.09 2.42 -8.60
C HIS A 50 -4.77 1.80 -9.09
N PHE A 51 -3.81 1.58 -8.17
CA PHE A 51 -2.49 1.04 -8.52
C PHE A 51 -2.34 -0.47 -8.28
N GLU A 52 -3.30 -1.10 -7.61
CA GLU A 52 -3.35 -2.54 -7.44
C GLU A 52 -4.48 -3.12 -8.29
N SER A 53 -4.20 -4.13 -9.10
CA SER A 53 -5.29 -4.89 -9.72
C SER A 53 -5.98 -5.74 -8.68
N CYS A 54 -7.28 -6.05 -8.95
CA CYS A 54 -8.00 -7.04 -8.20
C CYS A 54 -8.13 -8.31 -9.04
N GLU A 55 -7.45 -9.37 -8.61
CA GLU A 55 -7.51 -10.68 -9.28
C GLU A 55 -8.39 -11.62 -8.47
N LEU A 56 -9.52 -12.04 -9.03
CA LEU A 56 -10.46 -12.93 -8.35
C LEU A 56 -10.07 -14.41 -8.44
N GLU A 57 -9.15 -14.76 -9.33
CA GLU A 57 -8.51 -16.05 -9.42
C GLU A 57 -7.03 -15.95 -9.03
N ALA A 58 -6.54 -16.92 -8.26
CA ALA A 58 -5.15 -16.91 -7.82
C ALA A 58 -4.17 -17.02 -8.99
N TYR A 59 -3.24 -16.10 -9.07
CA TYR A 59 -2.16 -16.09 -10.04
C TYR A 59 -0.79 -16.27 -9.38
N TRP A 60 0.17 -16.74 -10.16
CA TRP A 60 1.54 -16.88 -9.69
C TRP A 60 2.32 -15.59 -9.86
N ASP A 61 2.62 -14.91 -8.74
CA ASP A 61 3.56 -13.78 -8.76
C ASP A 61 4.99 -14.27 -8.99
N THR A 62 5.50 -14.04 -10.20
CA THR A 62 6.85 -14.45 -10.61
C THR A 62 7.97 -13.70 -9.86
N ILE A 63 7.67 -12.54 -9.29
CA ILE A 63 8.61 -11.70 -8.54
C ILE A 63 8.66 -12.15 -7.09
N GLY A 64 7.49 -12.27 -6.45
CA GLY A 64 7.34 -12.74 -5.07
C GLY A 64 7.50 -14.26 -4.93
N LYS A 65 7.41 -15.00 -6.04
CA LYS A 65 7.41 -16.47 -6.09
C LYS A 65 6.36 -17.07 -5.14
N VAL A 66 5.13 -16.56 -5.26
CA VAL A 66 4.01 -16.93 -4.39
C VAL A 66 2.69 -16.79 -5.12
N TRP A 67 1.69 -17.63 -4.76
CA TRP A 67 0.33 -17.48 -5.23
C TRP A 67 -0.32 -16.26 -4.58
N THR A 68 -0.96 -15.45 -5.39
CA THR A 68 -1.51 -14.14 -5.02
C THR A 68 -2.94 -14.03 -5.53
N ILE A 69 -3.82 -13.40 -4.74
CA ILE A 69 -5.23 -13.20 -5.08
C ILE A 69 -5.73 -11.84 -4.57
N GLY A 70 -6.88 -11.36 -5.02
CA GLY A 70 -7.46 -10.09 -4.59
C GLY A 70 -6.55 -8.91 -4.91
N PHE A 71 -6.34 -8.02 -3.96
CA PHE A 71 -5.48 -6.84 -4.07
C PHE A 71 -4.03 -7.10 -3.62
N GLY A 72 -3.47 -8.25 -3.99
CA GLY A 72 -2.09 -8.61 -3.65
C GLY A 72 -1.97 -9.52 -2.41
N ASN A 73 -3.05 -10.16 -2.01
CA ASN A 73 -3.08 -11.07 -0.88
C ASN A 73 -2.35 -12.38 -1.19
N THR A 74 -1.48 -12.82 -0.30
CA THR A 74 -0.76 -14.10 -0.41
C THR A 74 -1.17 -15.11 0.66
N PHE A 75 -1.98 -14.65 1.63
CA PHE A 75 -2.54 -15.45 2.72
C PHE A 75 -3.95 -14.98 3.04
N TYR A 76 -4.74 -15.88 3.61
CA TYR A 76 -6.01 -15.61 4.27
C TYR A 76 -5.82 -15.32 5.77
N GLU A 77 -6.88 -14.88 6.47
CA GLU A 77 -6.82 -14.41 7.87
C GLU A 77 -6.22 -15.43 8.86
N ALA A 78 -6.54 -16.70 8.67
CA ALA A 78 -6.02 -17.77 9.52
C ALA A 78 -4.54 -18.13 9.23
N GLY A 79 -3.86 -17.34 8.37
CA GLY A 79 -2.48 -17.60 7.96
C GLY A 79 -2.33 -18.73 6.94
N SER A 80 -3.43 -19.25 6.40
CA SER A 80 -3.37 -20.24 5.32
C SER A 80 -2.94 -19.56 4.01
N PRO A 81 -1.95 -20.12 3.27
CA PRO A 81 -1.47 -19.52 2.05
C PRO A 81 -2.50 -19.64 0.93
N VAL A 82 -2.50 -18.63 0.04
CA VAL A 82 -3.21 -18.71 -1.24
C VAL A 82 -2.61 -19.83 -2.08
N LYS A 83 -3.45 -20.59 -2.77
CA LYS A 83 -3.06 -21.74 -3.57
C LYS A 83 -3.49 -21.59 -5.01
N LYS A 84 -2.85 -22.35 -5.88
CA LYS A 84 -3.27 -22.46 -7.28
C LYS A 84 -4.73 -22.93 -7.35
N GLY A 85 -5.54 -22.20 -8.15
CA GLY A 85 -6.94 -22.52 -8.37
C GLY A 85 -7.90 -21.96 -7.33
N ASP A 86 -7.40 -21.19 -6.34
CA ASP A 86 -8.29 -20.45 -5.44
C ASP A 86 -9.05 -19.39 -6.23
N ILE A 87 -10.36 -19.31 -5.98
CA ILE A 87 -11.26 -18.30 -6.58
C ILE A 87 -12.03 -17.64 -5.45
N ILE A 88 -12.15 -16.32 -5.51
CA ILE A 88 -12.90 -15.51 -4.54
C ILE A 88 -13.90 -14.60 -5.24
N THR A 89 -14.90 -14.10 -4.50
CA THR A 89 -15.79 -13.04 -4.98
C THR A 89 -15.16 -11.67 -4.78
N GLN A 90 -15.75 -10.63 -5.40
CA GLN A 90 -15.29 -9.24 -5.21
C GLN A 90 -15.44 -8.81 -3.75
N GLU A 91 -16.55 -9.18 -3.10
CA GLU A 91 -16.79 -8.89 -1.68
C GLU A 91 -15.70 -9.51 -0.81
N ARG A 92 -15.29 -10.74 -1.13
CA ARG A 92 -14.21 -11.41 -0.42
C ARG A 92 -12.85 -10.74 -0.65
N ALA A 93 -12.60 -10.27 -1.86
CA ALA A 93 -11.39 -9.49 -2.15
C ALA A 93 -11.36 -8.18 -1.36
N ASP A 94 -12.49 -7.50 -1.24
CA ASP A 94 -12.62 -6.28 -0.45
C ASP A 94 -12.42 -6.54 1.07
N GLU A 95 -12.97 -7.62 1.62
CA GLU A 95 -12.70 -8.03 3.01
C GLU A 95 -11.20 -8.26 3.25
N LEU A 96 -10.55 -9.04 2.38
CA LEU A 96 -9.12 -9.31 2.46
C LEU A 96 -8.28 -8.03 2.36
N PHE A 97 -8.68 -7.11 1.51
CA PHE A 97 -8.06 -5.79 1.38
C PHE A 97 -8.11 -5.01 2.71
N TRP A 98 -9.28 -4.91 3.32
CA TRP A 98 -9.46 -4.16 4.56
C TRP A 98 -8.72 -4.78 5.74
N ASN A 99 -8.60 -6.10 5.81
CA ASN A 99 -7.81 -6.78 6.84
C ASN A 99 -6.33 -6.41 6.76
N ILE A 100 -5.76 -6.35 5.54
CA ILE A 100 -4.38 -5.92 5.32
C ILE A 100 -4.22 -4.42 5.60
N VAL A 101 -5.13 -3.59 5.10
CA VAL A 101 -5.11 -2.14 5.30
C VAL A 101 -5.11 -1.79 6.79
N LYS A 102 -5.92 -2.49 7.60
CA LYS A 102 -5.96 -2.28 9.05
C LYS A 102 -4.57 -2.47 9.67
N MET A 103 -3.84 -3.52 9.30
CA MET A 103 -2.48 -3.77 9.80
C MET A 103 -1.51 -2.65 9.41
N PHE A 104 -1.57 -2.20 8.14
CA PHE A 104 -0.74 -1.10 7.69
C PHE A 104 -1.11 0.22 8.37
N SER A 105 -2.40 0.46 8.64
CA SER A 105 -2.87 1.66 9.34
C SER A 105 -2.31 1.72 10.76
N VAL A 106 -2.37 0.59 11.52
CA VAL A 106 -1.75 0.50 12.85
C VAL A 106 -0.26 0.82 12.79
N GLY A 107 0.49 0.11 11.93
CA GLY A 107 1.94 0.29 11.86
C GLY A 107 2.38 1.67 11.40
N VAL A 108 1.60 2.34 10.55
CA VAL A 108 1.88 3.73 10.15
C VAL A 108 1.54 4.70 11.28
N GLU A 109 0.39 4.53 11.96
CA GLU A 109 0.02 5.38 13.09
C GLU A 109 1.05 5.32 14.23
N GLU A 110 1.58 4.15 14.54
CA GLU A 110 2.65 3.99 15.53
C GLU A 110 3.87 4.85 15.16
N GLU A 111 4.25 4.86 13.89
CA GLU A 111 5.43 5.60 13.43
C GLU A 111 5.23 7.12 13.36
N VAL A 112 3.99 7.57 13.14
CA VAL A 112 3.67 9.00 13.05
C VAL A 112 2.99 9.52 14.31
N GLN A 113 3.05 8.77 15.41
CA GLN A 113 2.48 9.16 16.68
C GLN A 113 3.03 10.52 17.14
N GLY A 114 2.15 11.43 17.52
CA GLY A 114 2.50 12.78 17.95
C GLY A 114 2.60 13.79 16.80
N LEU A 115 2.54 13.35 15.54
CA LEU A 115 2.39 14.27 14.42
C LEU A 115 0.91 14.59 14.19
N ASP A 116 0.59 15.87 14.10
CA ASP A 116 -0.76 16.33 13.74
C ASP A 116 -0.95 16.23 12.22
N LEU A 117 -1.17 15.01 11.73
CA LEU A 117 -1.43 14.73 10.31
C LEU A 117 -2.94 14.76 10.04
N SER A 118 -3.34 15.45 8.98
CA SER A 118 -4.68 15.30 8.41
C SER A 118 -4.89 13.91 7.80
N GLN A 119 -6.12 13.52 7.50
CA GLN A 119 -6.41 12.25 6.81
C GLN A 119 -5.75 12.21 5.43
N ASN A 120 -5.73 13.33 4.71
CA ASN A 120 -5.07 13.43 3.40
C ASN A 120 -3.55 13.30 3.46
N GLU A 121 -2.93 13.60 4.60
CA GLU A 121 -1.52 13.35 4.84
C GLU A 121 -1.26 11.90 5.29
N LEU A 122 -2.18 11.29 6.05
CA LEU A 122 -2.05 9.92 6.54
C LEU A 122 -2.29 8.88 5.46
N ASP A 123 -3.34 9.04 4.65
CA ASP A 123 -3.74 8.10 3.61
C ASP A 123 -2.59 7.71 2.64
N PRO A 124 -1.83 8.67 2.07
CA PRO A 124 -0.73 8.33 1.18
C PRO A 124 0.45 7.67 1.90
N LEU A 125 0.63 7.87 3.20
CA LEU A 125 1.65 7.15 3.98
C LEU A 125 1.24 5.70 4.18
N ILE A 126 -0.05 5.43 4.46
CA ILE A 126 -0.58 4.06 4.52
C ILE A 126 -0.44 3.39 3.15
N SER A 127 -0.80 4.10 2.06
CA SER A 127 -0.62 3.60 0.69
C SER A 127 0.85 3.32 0.34
N PHE A 128 1.76 4.14 0.84
CA PHE A 128 3.20 3.93 0.64
C PHE A 128 3.68 2.70 1.40
N ALA A 129 3.35 2.57 2.68
CA ALA A 129 3.68 1.41 3.49
C ALA A 129 3.07 0.12 2.93
N TYR A 130 1.82 0.15 2.45
CA TYR A 130 1.17 -0.97 1.75
C TYR A 130 2.01 -1.46 0.57
N ASN A 131 2.60 -0.53 -0.19
CA ASN A 131 3.37 -0.86 -1.39
C ASN A 131 4.80 -1.33 -1.09
N VAL A 132 5.52 -0.70 -0.15
CA VAL A 132 6.95 -0.99 0.10
C VAL A 132 7.18 -1.91 1.31
N GLY A 133 6.15 -2.09 2.15
CA GLY A 133 6.22 -2.78 3.43
C GLY A 133 6.53 -1.83 4.60
N LEU A 134 6.08 -2.22 5.81
CA LEU A 134 6.25 -1.40 7.01
C LEU A 134 7.71 -1.19 7.39
N ASP A 135 8.55 -2.22 7.28
CA ASP A 135 9.98 -2.08 7.62
C ASP A 135 10.66 -1.04 6.72
N ALA A 136 10.42 -1.11 5.40
CA ALA A 136 10.98 -0.14 4.46
C ALA A 136 10.39 1.27 4.66
N PHE A 137 9.13 1.38 5.08
CA PHE A 137 8.53 2.66 5.47
C PHE A 137 9.20 3.24 6.70
N LYS A 138 9.37 2.45 7.77
CA LYS A 138 10.03 2.85 9.03
C LYS A 138 11.45 3.37 8.82
N ASP A 139 12.20 2.67 7.99
CA ASP A 139 13.61 3.00 7.70
C ASP A 139 13.77 4.07 6.59
N SER A 140 12.65 4.63 6.09
CA SER A 140 12.71 5.56 4.96
C SER A 140 13.12 6.97 5.38
N THR A 141 14.01 7.58 4.59
CA THR A 141 14.29 9.02 4.71
C THR A 141 13.05 9.88 4.48
N LEU A 142 12.03 9.35 3.78
CA LEU A 142 10.75 10.03 3.63
C LEU A 142 10.09 10.26 4.99
N LEU A 143 9.98 9.20 5.80
CA LEU A 143 9.39 9.28 7.13
C LEU A 143 10.21 10.20 8.04
N GLU A 144 11.54 10.11 8.00
CA GLU A 144 12.45 10.99 8.74
C GLU A 144 12.21 12.48 8.41
N VAL A 145 12.11 12.83 7.13
CA VAL A 145 11.82 14.21 6.69
C VAL A 145 10.46 14.67 7.20
N ILE A 146 9.43 13.83 7.15
CA ILE A 146 8.09 14.17 7.64
C ILE A 146 8.08 14.35 9.15
N LYS A 147 8.79 13.50 9.91
CA LYS A 147 8.92 13.63 11.37
C LYS A 147 9.61 14.95 11.78
N ASN A 148 10.56 15.40 10.99
CA ASN A 148 11.28 16.65 11.25
C ASN A 148 10.46 17.89 10.86
N ASP A 149 9.83 17.87 9.70
CA ASP A 149 8.98 18.96 9.19
C ASP A 149 8.01 18.44 8.13
N LYS A 150 6.76 18.19 8.54
CA LYS A 150 5.70 17.69 7.65
C LYS A 150 5.26 18.68 6.55
N HIS A 151 5.73 19.92 6.61
CA HIS A 151 5.48 20.96 5.62
C HIS A 151 6.67 21.24 4.71
N ASN A 152 7.77 20.52 4.85
CA ASN A 152 8.91 20.61 3.94
C ASN A 152 8.60 19.90 2.61
N TYR A 153 7.61 20.41 1.89
CA TYR A 153 7.04 19.76 0.72
C TYR A 153 8.06 19.43 -0.37
N SER A 154 9.07 20.28 -0.58
CA SER A 154 10.10 20.03 -1.60
C SER A 154 10.99 18.81 -1.25
N LYS A 155 11.39 18.68 0.02
CA LYS A 155 12.14 17.50 0.47
C LYS A 155 11.28 16.25 0.49
N ILE A 156 10.01 16.36 0.91
CA ILE A 156 9.06 15.27 0.96
C ILE A 156 8.82 14.73 -0.47
N GLU A 157 8.57 15.61 -1.45
CA GLU A 157 8.42 15.24 -2.85
C GLU A 157 9.65 14.51 -3.37
N TYR A 158 10.82 15.08 -3.17
CA TYR A 158 12.08 14.49 -3.60
C TYR A 158 12.26 13.07 -3.02
N GLN A 159 12.03 12.88 -1.72
CA GLN A 159 12.15 11.58 -1.09
C GLN A 159 11.11 10.59 -1.60
N TRP A 160 9.87 11.02 -1.83
CA TRP A 160 8.84 10.15 -2.39
C TRP A 160 9.20 9.66 -3.79
N LEU A 161 9.64 10.56 -4.67
CA LEU A 161 9.99 10.25 -6.05
C LEU A 161 11.23 9.34 -6.19
N ARG A 162 12.05 9.19 -5.16
CA ARG A 162 13.16 8.22 -5.16
C ARG A 162 12.68 6.77 -5.24
N TRP A 163 11.49 6.46 -4.76
CA TRP A 163 10.90 5.11 -4.74
C TRP A 163 10.26 4.70 -6.07
N ARG A 164 10.83 5.11 -7.18
CA ARG A 164 10.41 4.80 -8.56
C ARG A 164 11.20 3.68 -9.23
N TYR A 165 12.06 3.01 -8.50
CA TYR A 165 12.88 1.92 -9.01
C TYR A 165 12.50 0.59 -8.38
N SER A 166 12.58 -0.51 -9.17
CA SER A 166 12.47 -1.88 -8.69
C SER A 166 13.64 -2.70 -9.21
N LYS A 167 14.37 -3.36 -8.33
CA LYS A 167 15.60 -4.12 -8.67
C LYS A 167 16.58 -3.30 -9.52
N GLY A 168 16.75 -2.03 -9.18
CA GLY A 168 17.63 -1.08 -9.88
C GLY A 168 17.12 -0.54 -11.21
N LYS A 169 15.93 -0.97 -11.67
CA LYS A 169 15.33 -0.50 -12.93
C LYS A 169 14.23 0.52 -12.66
N PHE A 170 14.20 1.57 -13.47
CA PHE A 170 13.13 2.56 -13.46
C PHE A 170 11.79 1.93 -13.86
N VAL A 171 10.72 2.26 -13.14
CA VAL A 171 9.36 1.76 -13.40
C VAL A 171 8.39 2.95 -13.44
N GLN A 172 7.80 3.20 -14.60
CA GLN A 172 6.90 4.32 -14.81
C GLN A 172 5.66 4.25 -13.90
N GLY A 173 5.09 3.06 -13.68
CA GLY A 173 3.95 2.86 -12.78
C GLY A 173 4.26 3.26 -11.34
N LEU A 174 5.49 2.97 -10.87
CA LEU A 174 5.94 3.42 -9.55
C LEU A 174 6.05 4.94 -9.48
N LEU A 175 6.62 5.57 -10.51
CA LEU A 175 6.70 7.03 -10.56
C LEU A 175 5.31 7.66 -10.49
N ASN A 176 4.36 7.14 -11.27
CA ASN A 176 2.97 7.63 -11.27
C ASN A 176 2.34 7.48 -9.87
N ARG A 177 2.51 6.32 -9.25
CA ARG A 177 2.03 6.07 -7.88
C ARG A 177 2.63 7.05 -6.86
N ARG A 178 3.94 7.34 -6.95
CA ARG A 178 4.61 8.30 -6.05
C ARG A 178 4.11 9.72 -6.26
N LYS A 179 3.93 10.14 -7.50
CA LYS A 179 3.35 11.45 -7.82
C LYS A 179 1.93 11.58 -7.27
N ALA A 180 1.08 10.57 -7.47
CA ALA A 180 -0.27 10.57 -6.96
C ALA A 180 -0.32 10.63 -5.43
N ALA A 181 0.52 9.83 -4.75
CA ALA A 181 0.62 9.81 -3.30
C ALA A 181 1.08 11.17 -2.73
N TYR A 182 2.15 11.74 -3.30
CA TYR A 182 2.62 13.06 -2.91
C TYR A 182 1.57 14.15 -3.14
N HIS A 183 0.86 14.08 -4.26
CA HIS A 183 -0.18 15.05 -4.60
C HIS A 183 -1.34 15.01 -3.58
N LEU A 184 -1.78 13.81 -3.18
CA LEU A 184 -2.78 13.65 -2.13
C LEU A 184 -2.26 14.22 -0.80
N TYR A 185 -1.00 13.94 -0.43
CA TYR A 185 -0.36 14.43 0.77
C TYR A 185 -0.40 15.96 0.86
N ARG A 186 -0.04 16.64 -0.23
CA ARG A 186 0.14 18.09 -0.24
C ARG A 186 -1.15 18.87 -0.47
N PHE A 187 -2.01 18.39 -1.38
CA PHE A 187 -3.14 19.18 -1.90
C PHE A 187 -4.52 18.61 -1.51
N GLY A 188 -4.57 17.40 -1.01
CA GLY A 188 -5.83 16.74 -0.68
C GLY A 188 -6.64 16.32 -1.90
N ASP A 189 -7.93 16.10 -1.70
CA ASP A 189 -8.82 15.43 -2.64
C ASP A 189 -9.03 16.17 -3.98
N GLN A 190 -9.19 17.48 -3.96
CA GLN A 190 -9.61 18.26 -5.12
C GLN A 190 -8.59 18.24 -6.28
N CYS A 191 -7.32 18.07 -5.98
CA CYS A 191 -6.26 18.08 -6.99
C CYS A 191 -5.89 16.69 -7.50
N TYR A 192 -6.23 15.64 -6.77
CA TYR A 192 -5.90 14.27 -7.11
C TYR A 192 -6.63 13.77 -8.37
N GLN A 193 -7.86 14.22 -8.59
CA GLN A 193 -8.71 13.77 -9.72
C GLN A 193 -8.21 14.22 -11.11
N HIS A 194 -7.39 15.27 -11.18
CA HIS A 194 -6.94 15.84 -12.46
C HIS A 194 -5.63 15.26 -12.99
N ASN A 195 -4.90 14.43 -12.21
CA ASN A 195 -3.55 13.97 -12.54
C ASN A 195 -3.41 12.46 -12.75
N ILE A 196 -4.53 11.73 -12.81
CA ILE A 196 -4.53 10.27 -13.03
C ILE A 196 -4.95 9.91 -14.47
N GLN A 197 -5.19 10.91 -15.32
CA GLN A 197 -5.47 10.69 -16.76
C GLN A 197 -4.20 10.42 -17.55
#